data_2d2f9e15a7f8dc133694ddbbf28043d9
#
_entry.id   2d2f9e15a7f8dc133694ddbbf28043d9
#
_cell.length_a   1.000
_cell.length_b   1.000
_cell.length_c   1.000
_cell.angle_alpha   90.00
_cell.angle_beta   90.00
_cell.angle_gamma   90.00
#
_symmetry.space_group_name_H-M   'P 1'
#
loop_
_entity.id
_entity.type
_entity.pdbx_description
1 polymer ?
#
loop_
_entity_poly.entity_id
_entity_poly.type
_entity_poly.pdbx_seq_one_letter_code
_entity_poly.pdbx_strand_id
1 'polypeptide(L)'
;MKVITNTFFRRTDVVGEENISEIGPVIFAGNYPNALMDGWLLTARCGGWPLDFMVNSKLWNYRLLGRILDSMCAVSIFRREERDGDVDNTNAFEKLFEVLEAGNCMGIFPEGVGHTESQLTKLKTGTARIALSIAARANSKVTIVPCGLNYIHRDYFRSQALIEFAHELDNYQARLDALGLNDY
;
A
#
# COMPACT_ATOMS: atom_id res chain seq x y z
N MET A 1 13.73 -8.86 0.96
CA MET A 1 13.54 -7.40 0.90
C MET A 1 14.51 -6.61 1.79
N LYS A 2 14.67 -6.93 3.07
CA LYS A 2 15.61 -6.21 3.97
C LYS A 2 17.04 -6.06 3.40
N VAL A 3 17.57 -7.06 2.68
CA VAL A 3 18.90 -6.98 2.06
C VAL A 3 18.97 -5.87 1.00
N ILE A 4 17.96 -5.80 0.11
CA ILE A 4 17.90 -4.81 -0.97
C ILE A 4 17.80 -3.39 -0.38
N THR A 5 16.86 -3.18 0.55
CA THR A 5 16.65 -1.86 1.16
C THR A 5 17.85 -1.41 1.99
N ASN A 6 18.47 -2.30 2.78
CA ASN A 6 19.67 -1.99 3.56
C ASN A 6 20.92 -1.78 2.69
N THR A 7 20.95 -2.32 1.48
CA THR A 7 22.03 -2.06 0.51
C THR A 7 21.84 -0.69 -0.13
N PHE A 8 20.59 -0.39 -0.53
CA PHE A 8 20.28 0.87 -1.20
C PHE A 8 20.30 2.07 -0.25
N PHE A 9 19.64 1.95 0.92
CA PHE A 9 19.63 3.01 1.93
C PHE A 9 20.72 2.76 2.98
N ARG A 10 21.46 3.82 3.32
CA ARG A 10 22.44 3.79 4.40
C ARG A 10 21.77 3.63 5.76
N ARG A 11 20.62 4.28 5.94
CA ARG A 11 19.82 4.26 7.15
C ARG A 11 18.35 4.33 6.80
N THR A 12 17.57 3.53 7.49
CA THR A 12 16.10 3.58 7.43
C THR A 12 15.60 3.65 8.86
N ASP A 13 15.02 4.78 9.22
CA ASP A 13 14.35 4.97 10.50
C ASP A 13 12.88 4.59 10.37
N VAL A 14 12.32 4.05 11.43
CA VAL A 14 10.91 3.69 11.51
C VAL A 14 10.34 4.29 12.79
N VAL A 15 9.17 4.90 12.69
CA VAL A 15 8.44 5.52 13.80
C VAL A 15 7.00 5.02 13.76
N GLY A 16 6.41 4.75 14.91
CA GLY A 16 5.02 4.35 15.02
C GLY A 16 4.78 2.86 14.72
N GLU A 17 5.79 1.99 14.78
CA GLU A 17 5.59 0.53 14.63
C GLU A 17 4.55 0.00 15.63
N GLU A 18 4.43 0.61 16.79
CA GLU A 18 3.42 0.32 17.81
C GLU A 18 1.98 0.62 17.38
N ASN A 19 1.80 1.40 16.32
CA ASN A 19 0.48 1.72 15.75
C ASN A 19 -0.01 0.64 14.77
N ILE A 20 0.79 -0.37 14.48
CA ILE A 20 0.41 -1.46 13.58
C ILE A 20 -0.38 -2.49 14.39
N SER A 21 -1.63 -2.74 13.99
CA SER A 21 -2.46 -3.76 14.61
C SER A 21 -1.84 -5.15 14.45
N GLU A 22 -1.76 -5.90 15.54
CA GLU A 22 -1.29 -7.29 15.53
C GLU A 22 -2.36 -8.29 15.08
N ILE A 23 -3.60 -7.85 14.93
CA ILE A 23 -4.75 -8.73 14.69
C ILE A 23 -5.57 -8.22 13.50
N GLY A 24 -5.88 -9.12 12.57
CA GLY A 24 -6.81 -8.91 11.48
C GLY A 24 -6.16 -8.37 10.20
N PRO A 25 -6.95 -8.19 9.15
CA PRO A 25 -6.47 -7.65 7.88
C PRO A 25 -6.07 -6.18 8.02
N VAL A 26 -4.86 -5.86 7.58
CA VAL A 26 -4.32 -4.49 7.61
C VAL A 26 -4.05 -3.99 6.20
N ILE A 27 -4.53 -2.78 5.90
CA ILE A 27 -4.21 -2.04 4.69
C ILE A 27 -3.22 -0.93 5.05
N PHE A 28 -1.98 -1.05 4.60
CA PHE A 28 -1.00 0.02 4.71
C PHE A 28 -1.18 1.00 3.55
N ALA A 29 -1.64 2.22 3.85
CA ALA A 29 -1.92 3.25 2.87
C ALA A 29 -0.78 4.30 2.86
N GLY A 30 0.12 4.20 1.90
CA GLY A 30 1.33 5.03 1.80
C GLY A 30 1.26 6.11 0.72
N ASN A 31 2.04 7.20 0.88
CA ASN A 31 2.37 8.08 -0.22
C ASN A 31 3.34 7.38 -1.21
N TYR A 32 3.49 7.92 -2.43
CA TYR A 32 4.16 7.20 -3.53
C TYR A 32 5.30 8.01 -4.19
N PRO A 33 6.31 8.44 -3.42
CA PRO A 33 7.38 9.31 -3.94
C PRO A 33 8.49 8.58 -4.71
N ASN A 34 8.68 7.26 -4.54
CA ASN A 34 9.81 6.51 -5.11
C ASN A 34 9.40 5.17 -5.75
N ALA A 35 8.20 5.12 -6.25
CA ALA A 35 7.68 4.01 -7.05
C ALA A 35 7.95 2.61 -6.44
N LEU A 36 8.74 1.78 -7.10
CA LEU A 36 9.00 0.40 -6.68
C LEU A 36 9.72 0.30 -5.33
N MET A 37 10.56 1.29 -5.00
CA MET A 37 11.31 1.32 -3.74
C MET A 37 10.39 1.52 -2.54
N ASP A 38 9.26 2.22 -2.72
CA ASP A 38 8.27 2.44 -1.66
C ASP A 38 7.67 1.12 -1.19
N GLY A 39 7.24 0.27 -2.12
CA GLY A 39 6.73 -1.06 -1.82
C GLY A 39 7.77 -1.95 -1.13
N TRP A 40 9.02 -1.93 -1.62
CA TRP A 40 10.10 -2.71 -1.02
C TRP A 40 10.46 -2.23 0.38
N LEU A 41 10.49 -0.93 0.58
CA LEU A 41 10.81 -0.33 1.87
C LEU A 41 9.73 -0.65 2.90
N LEU A 42 8.47 -0.52 2.50
CA LEU A 42 7.32 -0.84 3.35
C LEU A 42 7.32 -2.34 3.72
N THR A 43 7.47 -3.25 2.74
CA THR A 43 7.57 -4.71 3.00
C THR A 43 8.73 -5.07 3.95
N ALA A 44 9.84 -4.36 3.86
CA ALA A 44 11.00 -4.62 4.72
C ALA A 44 10.78 -4.19 6.16
N ARG A 45 9.82 -3.29 6.44
CA ARG A 45 9.67 -2.58 7.71
C ARG A 45 8.29 -2.68 8.36
N CYS A 46 7.30 -3.31 7.74
CA CYS A 46 5.96 -3.49 8.29
C CYS A 46 5.86 -4.59 9.37
N GLY A 47 6.80 -4.66 10.29
CA GLY A 47 6.76 -5.61 11.42
C GLY A 47 6.96 -7.09 11.04
N GLY A 48 7.33 -7.39 9.79
CA GLY A 48 7.56 -8.77 9.32
C GLY A 48 6.33 -9.46 8.72
N TRP A 49 5.22 -8.74 8.59
CA TRP A 49 4.04 -9.22 7.91
C TRP A 49 4.30 -9.43 6.41
N PRO A 50 3.82 -10.52 5.81
CA PRO A 50 3.78 -10.65 4.36
C PRO A 50 2.84 -9.57 3.82
N LEU A 51 3.32 -8.79 2.85
CA LEU A 51 2.63 -7.64 2.34
C LEU A 51 2.42 -7.78 0.83
N ASP A 52 1.16 -7.91 0.44
CA ASP A 52 0.77 -7.94 -0.96
C ASP A 52 0.60 -6.52 -1.50
N PHE A 53 0.99 -6.29 -2.75
CA PHE A 53 0.89 -4.97 -3.39
C PHE A 53 0.16 -5.05 -4.71
N MET A 54 -0.63 -4.01 -5.00
CA MET A 54 -1.11 -3.75 -6.35
C MET A 54 -0.02 -3.10 -7.19
N VAL A 55 0.37 -3.74 -8.26
CA VAL A 55 1.46 -3.29 -9.14
C VAL A 55 0.99 -3.23 -10.60
N ASN A 56 1.43 -2.22 -11.33
CA ASN A 56 1.11 -2.08 -12.74
C ASN A 56 1.61 -3.29 -13.54
N SER A 57 0.71 -3.92 -14.31
CA SER A 57 0.98 -5.11 -15.13
C SER A 57 2.15 -4.95 -16.10
N LYS A 58 2.44 -3.73 -16.57
CA LYS A 58 3.56 -3.45 -17.47
C LYS A 58 4.92 -3.81 -16.91
N LEU A 59 5.06 -3.87 -15.55
CA LEU A 59 6.33 -4.23 -14.93
C LEU A 59 6.71 -5.68 -15.15
N TRP A 60 5.76 -6.57 -15.43
CA TRP A 60 6.04 -7.96 -15.82
C TRP A 60 6.65 -8.11 -17.22
N ASN A 61 6.63 -7.08 -18.04
CA ASN A 61 7.34 -7.08 -19.32
C ASN A 61 8.86 -7.15 -19.14
N TYR A 62 9.37 -6.80 -17.96
CA TYR A 62 10.79 -6.93 -17.62
C TYR A 62 11.01 -8.25 -16.90
N ARG A 63 11.60 -9.23 -17.60
CA ARG A 63 11.72 -10.63 -17.15
C ARG A 63 12.31 -10.81 -15.75
N LEU A 64 13.35 -10.04 -15.39
CA LEU A 64 13.96 -10.11 -14.05
C LEU A 64 13.06 -9.49 -13.00
N LEU A 65 12.48 -8.34 -13.31
CA LEU A 65 11.58 -7.62 -12.42
C LEU A 65 10.29 -8.41 -12.17
N GLY A 66 9.72 -9.04 -13.20
CA GLY A 66 8.55 -9.91 -13.05
C GLY A 66 8.79 -11.03 -12.04
N ARG A 67 9.94 -11.72 -12.10
CA ARG A 67 10.29 -12.75 -11.11
C ARG A 67 10.40 -12.23 -9.68
N ILE A 68 10.91 -11.00 -9.51
CA ILE A 68 10.99 -10.36 -8.21
C ILE A 68 9.58 -10.05 -7.70
N LEU A 69 8.72 -9.48 -8.56
CA LEU A 69 7.33 -9.17 -8.24
C LEU A 69 6.53 -10.42 -7.87
N ASP A 70 6.71 -11.52 -8.61
CA ASP A 70 6.09 -12.82 -8.30
C ASP A 70 6.53 -13.33 -6.92
N SER A 71 7.81 -13.16 -6.57
CA SER A 71 8.34 -13.54 -5.25
C SER A 71 7.83 -12.68 -4.10
N MET A 72 7.25 -11.52 -4.41
CA MET A 72 6.66 -10.58 -3.46
C MET A 72 5.14 -10.71 -3.35
N CYS A 73 4.53 -11.70 -3.97
CA CYS A 73 3.08 -11.84 -4.05
C CYS A 73 2.38 -10.60 -4.63
N ALA A 74 3.06 -9.88 -5.55
CA ALA A 74 2.50 -8.69 -6.15
C ALA A 74 1.29 -9.02 -7.05
N VAL A 75 0.19 -8.29 -6.86
CA VAL A 75 -1.03 -8.45 -7.64
C VAL A 75 -1.00 -7.50 -8.83
N SER A 76 -1.05 -8.06 -10.04
CA SER A 76 -1.03 -7.30 -11.29
C SER A 76 -2.35 -6.57 -11.52
N ILE A 77 -2.30 -5.26 -11.74
CA ILE A 77 -3.46 -4.45 -12.12
C ILE A 77 -3.21 -3.70 -13.43
N PHE A 78 -4.29 -3.48 -14.18
CA PHE A 78 -4.27 -2.61 -15.36
C PHE A 78 -4.79 -1.22 -14.98
N ARG A 79 -4.11 -0.17 -15.43
CA ARG A 79 -4.58 1.22 -15.26
C ARG A 79 -5.53 1.59 -16.39
N ARG A 80 -6.64 2.25 -16.07
CA ARG A 80 -7.61 2.72 -17.07
C ARG A 80 -7.00 3.66 -18.11
N GLU A 81 -6.06 4.49 -17.67
CA GLU A 81 -5.38 5.48 -18.51
C GLU A 81 -4.43 4.85 -19.56
N GLU A 82 -4.17 3.55 -19.47
CA GLU A 82 -3.17 2.85 -20.28
C GLU A 82 -3.77 1.90 -21.31
N ARG A 83 -5.08 1.77 -21.37
CA ARG A 83 -5.81 0.94 -22.34
C ARG A 83 -7.03 1.69 -22.87
N ASP A 84 -7.17 1.70 -24.20
CA ASP A 84 -8.42 2.08 -24.85
C ASP A 84 -9.45 0.99 -24.60
N GLY A 85 -10.45 1.27 -23.78
CA GLY A 85 -11.54 0.36 -23.44
C GLY A 85 -11.75 0.15 -21.94
N ASP A 86 -12.76 -0.64 -21.63
CA ASP A 86 -13.08 -0.98 -20.25
C ASP A 86 -12.04 -1.97 -19.70
N VAL A 87 -11.37 -1.59 -18.61
CA VAL A 87 -10.32 -2.40 -17.98
C VAL A 87 -10.96 -3.25 -16.91
N ASP A 88 -11.02 -4.55 -17.15
CA ASP A 88 -11.47 -5.52 -16.16
C ASP A 88 -10.33 -5.89 -15.19
N ASN A 89 -10.42 -5.40 -13.98
CA ASN A 89 -9.54 -5.75 -12.87
C ASN A 89 -10.24 -6.67 -11.85
N THR A 90 -11.36 -7.27 -12.19
CA THR A 90 -12.18 -8.08 -11.26
C THR A 90 -11.34 -9.18 -10.61
N ASN A 91 -10.56 -9.92 -11.39
CA ASN A 91 -9.70 -10.99 -10.86
C ASN A 91 -8.61 -10.47 -9.91
N ALA A 92 -8.09 -9.25 -10.16
CA ALA A 92 -7.10 -8.63 -9.28
C ALA A 92 -7.75 -8.22 -7.95
N PHE A 93 -8.94 -7.66 -7.99
CA PHE A 93 -9.68 -7.32 -6.76
C PHE A 93 -10.09 -8.56 -5.98
N GLU A 94 -10.54 -9.63 -6.63
CA GLU A 94 -10.87 -10.89 -5.94
C GLU A 94 -9.65 -11.46 -5.20
N LYS A 95 -8.47 -11.47 -5.81
CA LYS A 95 -7.22 -11.87 -5.12
C LYS A 95 -6.93 -11.02 -3.90
N LEU A 96 -7.14 -9.70 -3.98
CA LEU A 96 -6.94 -8.81 -2.84
C LEU A 96 -7.95 -9.08 -1.73
N PHE A 97 -9.17 -9.41 -2.09
CA PHE A 97 -10.19 -9.83 -1.12
C PHE A 97 -9.79 -11.13 -0.43
N GLU A 98 -9.33 -12.15 -1.17
CA GLU A 98 -8.84 -13.41 -0.60
C GLU A 98 -7.70 -13.16 0.39
N VAL A 99 -6.74 -12.28 0.07
CA VAL A 99 -5.62 -11.91 0.94
C VAL A 99 -6.12 -11.31 2.26
N LEU A 100 -7.01 -10.34 2.19
CA LEU A 100 -7.54 -9.65 3.37
C LEU A 100 -8.52 -10.53 4.17
N GLU A 101 -9.34 -11.34 3.51
CA GLU A 101 -10.24 -12.31 4.16
C GLU A 101 -9.47 -13.40 4.91
N ALA A 102 -8.26 -13.75 4.43
CA ALA A 102 -7.35 -14.65 5.12
C ALA A 102 -6.63 -13.99 6.32
N GLY A 103 -6.92 -12.71 6.63
CA GLY A 103 -6.30 -11.97 7.72
C GLY A 103 -4.90 -11.43 7.40
N ASN A 104 -4.48 -11.48 6.13
CA ASN A 104 -3.19 -10.98 5.69
C ASN A 104 -3.22 -9.47 5.45
N CYS A 105 -2.05 -8.91 5.14
CA CYS A 105 -1.85 -7.48 4.97
C CYS A 105 -1.67 -7.11 3.49
N MET A 106 -2.08 -5.91 3.12
CA MET A 106 -1.78 -5.35 1.81
C MET A 106 -1.23 -3.93 1.90
N GLY A 107 -0.35 -3.59 0.97
CA GLY A 107 0.12 -2.23 0.75
C GLY A 107 -0.59 -1.60 -0.44
N ILE A 108 -1.05 -0.37 -0.27
CA ILE A 108 -1.68 0.41 -1.33
C ILE A 108 -1.14 1.84 -1.32
N PHE A 109 -1.01 2.40 -2.51
CA PHE A 109 -0.64 3.79 -2.71
C PHE A 109 -1.83 4.53 -3.31
N PRO A 110 -2.63 5.24 -2.50
CA PRO A 110 -3.91 5.82 -2.94
C PRO A 110 -3.76 6.88 -4.04
N GLU A 111 -2.58 7.45 -4.21
CA GLU A 111 -2.26 8.37 -5.31
C GLU A 111 -2.28 7.67 -6.66
N GLY A 112 -1.96 6.37 -6.68
CA GLY A 112 -2.02 5.51 -7.86
C GLY A 112 -0.92 5.73 -8.90
N VAL A 113 -0.18 6.83 -8.81
CA VAL A 113 0.96 7.17 -9.68
C VAL A 113 2.07 7.73 -8.81
N GLY A 114 3.30 7.21 -8.99
CA GLY A 114 4.48 7.78 -8.35
C GLY A 114 4.77 9.18 -8.92
N HIS A 115 5.09 10.12 -8.06
CA HIS A 115 5.40 11.50 -8.44
C HIS A 115 6.52 12.10 -7.61
N THR A 116 6.98 13.28 -8.04
CA THR A 116 8.13 13.97 -7.44
C THR A 116 7.73 15.15 -6.56
N GLU A 117 6.43 15.41 -6.47
CA GLU A 117 5.91 16.53 -5.69
C GLU A 117 6.13 16.30 -4.19
N SER A 118 6.36 17.39 -3.46
CA SER A 118 6.53 17.36 -2.00
C SER A 118 5.20 17.27 -1.23
N GLN A 119 4.08 17.37 -1.93
CA GLN A 119 2.74 17.29 -1.37
C GLN A 119 2.01 16.07 -1.93
N LEU A 120 1.10 15.53 -1.14
CA LEU A 120 0.21 14.46 -1.60
C LEU A 120 -0.62 14.94 -2.80
N THR A 121 -0.70 14.11 -3.81
CA THR A 121 -1.63 14.33 -4.92
C THR A 121 -3.04 13.88 -4.54
N LYS A 122 -3.99 14.07 -5.44
CA LYS A 122 -5.38 13.65 -5.19
C LYS A 122 -5.45 12.15 -4.91
N LEU A 123 -5.93 11.79 -3.72
CA LEU A 123 -6.13 10.40 -3.33
C LEU A 123 -7.32 9.81 -4.10
N LYS A 124 -7.11 8.61 -4.64
CA LYS A 124 -8.16 7.83 -5.31
C LYS A 124 -8.97 7.05 -4.26
N THR A 125 -10.25 6.87 -4.51
CA THR A 125 -11.19 6.19 -3.59
C THR A 125 -10.99 4.67 -3.50
N GLY A 126 -10.04 4.09 -4.24
CA GLY A 126 -9.80 2.65 -4.32
C GLY A 126 -9.58 2.00 -2.95
N THR A 127 -8.74 2.60 -2.12
CA THR A 127 -8.44 2.10 -0.76
C THR A 127 -9.70 2.00 0.09
N ALA A 128 -10.50 3.06 0.13
CA ALA A 128 -11.75 3.08 0.90
C ALA A 128 -12.75 2.04 0.37
N ARG A 129 -12.88 1.91 -0.95
CA ARG A 129 -13.77 0.90 -1.57
C ARG A 129 -13.35 -0.53 -1.22
N ILE A 130 -12.05 -0.84 -1.25
CA ILE A 130 -11.54 -2.15 -0.86
C ILE A 130 -11.86 -2.41 0.62
N ALA A 131 -11.53 -1.50 1.52
CA ALA A 131 -11.79 -1.65 2.95
C ALA A 131 -13.27 -1.87 3.27
N LEU A 132 -14.16 -1.07 2.66
CA LEU A 132 -15.61 -1.19 2.82
C LEU A 132 -16.14 -2.52 2.27
N SER A 133 -15.63 -2.95 1.11
CA SER A 133 -16.05 -4.21 0.50
C SER A 133 -15.67 -5.41 1.37
N ILE A 134 -14.48 -5.41 1.95
CA ILE A 134 -14.04 -6.48 2.87
C ILE A 134 -14.85 -6.45 4.15
N ALA A 135 -15.04 -5.28 4.75
CA ALA A 135 -15.84 -5.15 5.97
C ALA A 135 -17.27 -5.70 5.77
N ALA A 136 -17.86 -5.46 4.61
CA ALA A 136 -19.18 -5.97 4.27
C ALA A 136 -19.20 -7.48 3.98
N ARG A 137 -18.17 -8.02 3.30
CA ARG A 137 -18.10 -9.43 2.89
C ARG A 137 -17.77 -10.37 4.05
N ALA A 138 -16.72 -10.02 4.80
CA ALA A 138 -16.18 -10.88 5.85
C ALA A 138 -16.83 -10.63 7.22
N ASN A 139 -17.70 -9.63 7.34
CA ASN A 139 -18.21 -9.13 8.63
C ASN A 139 -17.07 -8.95 9.65
N SER A 140 -15.93 -8.52 9.15
CA SER A 140 -14.71 -8.35 9.92
C SER A 140 -14.19 -6.92 9.79
N LYS A 141 -13.56 -6.45 10.85
CA LYS A 141 -12.92 -5.13 10.88
C LYS A 141 -11.66 -5.16 10.01
N VAL A 142 -11.53 -4.20 9.10
CA VAL A 142 -10.31 -3.95 8.34
C VAL A 142 -9.65 -2.70 8.89
N THR A 143 -8.40 -2.84 9.28
CA THR A 143 -7.61 -1.71 9.80
C THR A 143 -6.86 -1.03 8.66
N ILE A 144 -6.96 0.30 8.57
CA ILE A 144 -6.15 1.10 7.65
C ILE A 144 -5.09 1.83 8.46
N VAL A 145 -3.82 1.58 8.13
CA VAL A 145 -2.66 2.25 8.74
C VAL A 145 -2.07 3.21 7.71
N PRO A 146 -2.22 4.52 7.90
CA PRO A 146 -1.56 5.50 7.04
C PRO A 146 -0.05 5.45 7.23
N CYS A 147 0.70 5.50 6.12
CA CYS A 147 2.15 5.41 6.12
C CYS A 147 2.78 6.62 5.41
N GLY A 148 3.68 7.30 6.09
CA GLY A 148 4.52 8.35 5.51
C GLY A 148 5.86 7.78 5.07
N LEU A 149 6.17 7.85 3.78
CA LEU A 149 7.47 7.48 3.22
C LEU A 149 8.24 8.74 2.85
N ASN A 150 9.31 9.00 3.57
CA ASN A 150 10.10 10.21 3.46
C ASN A 150 11.55 9.85 3.10
N TYR A 151 12.12 10.59 2.15
CA TYR A 151 13.48 10.38 1.68
C TYR A 151 14.26 11.69 1.72
N ILE A 152 15.51 11.66 2.23
CA ILE A 152 16.38 12.84 2.11
C ILE A 152 16.75 13.07 0.64
N HIS A 153 17.18 12.00 -0.04
CA HIS A 153 17.42 11.98 -1.48
C HIS A 153 16.93 10.64 -2.03
N ARG A 154 15.76 10.62 -2.65
CA ARG A 154 15.12 9.37 -3.11
C ARG A 154 15.91 8.63 -4.20
N ASP A 155 16.64 9.37 -5.05
CA ASP A 155 17.35 8.84 -6.22
C ASP A 155 18.80 8.49 -5.92
N TYR A 156 19.33 8.84 -4.74
CA TYR A 156 20.72 8.65 -4.40
C TYR A 156 20.95 7.35 -3.66
N PHE A 157 21.87 6.55 -4.18
CA PHE A 157 22.37 5.36 -3.50
C PHE A 157 22.97 5.73 -2.15
N ARG A 158 22.72 4.94 -1.11
CA ARG A 158 23.16 5.18 0.27
C ARG A 158 22.57 6.45 0.92
N SER A 159 21.41 6.88 0.45
CA SER A 159 20.62 7.92 1.10
C SER A 159 19.96 7.41 2.37
N GLN A 160 19.07 8.21 2.96
CA GLN A 160 18.34 7.88 4.16
C GLN A 160 16.83 7.94 3.88
N ALA A 161 16.10 7.06 4.53
CA ALA A 161 14.65 7.02 4.48
C ALA A 161 14.06 7.01 5.89
N LEU A 162 12.88 7.57 6.03
CA LEU A 162 12.05 7.51 7.22
C LEU A 162 10.68 6.93 6.83
N ILE A 163 10.23 5.96 7.60
CA ILE A 163 8.88 5.44 7.52
C ILE A 163 8.15 5.83 8.79
N GLU A 164 6.97 6.41 8.65
CA GLU A 164 6.10 6.75 9.76
C GLU A 164 4.80 5.98 9.61
N PHE A 165 4.44 5.19 10.61
CA PHE A 165 3.13 4.56 10.71
C PHE A 165 2.26 5.43 11.62
N ALA A 166 1.24 6.06 11.06
CA ALA A 166 0.28 6.84 11.83
C ALA A 166 -0.70 5.93 12.58
N HIS A 167 -1.44 6.50 13.53
CA HIS A 167 -2.50 5.76 14.20
C HIS A 167 -3.49 5.18 13.21
N GLU A 168 -3.89 3.95 13.45
CA GLU A 168 -4.85 3.23 12.62
C GLU A 168 -6.17 3.98 12.47
N LEU A 169 -6.76 3.90 11.29
CA LEU A 169 -8.10 4.39 11.02
C LEU A 169 -9.10 3.25 11.26
N ASP A 170 -9.28 2.90 12.53
CA ASP A 170 -10.10 1.76 12.92
C ASP A 170 -11.58 2.10 13.13
N ASN A 171 -11.88 3.34 13.36
CA ASN A 171 -13.22 3.78 13.70
C ASN A 171 -13.65 4.99 12.85
N TYR A 172 -13.38 4.91 11.53
CA TYR A 172 -13.74 6.00 10.63
C TYR A 172 -15.26 6.24 10.57
N GLN A 173 -16.10 5.18 10.78
CA GLN A 173 -17.54 5.35 10.86
C GLN A 173 -17.94 6.24 12.05
N ALA A 174 -17.41 5.96 13.25
CA ALA A 174 -17.66 6.81 14.41
C ALA A 174 -17.12 8.25 14.23
N ARG A 175 -16.05 8.42 13.44
CA ARG A 175 -15.54 9.75 13.08
C ARG A 175 -16.44 10.46 12.06
N LEU A 176 -16.98 9.74 11.08
CA LEU A 176 -17.98 10.27 10.15
C LEU A 176 -19.24 10.68 10.90
N ASP A 177 -19.70 9.81 11.83
CA ASP A 177 -20.84 10.08 12.70
C ASP A 177 -20.61 11.36 13.55
N ALA A 178 -19.42 11.48 14.15
CA ALA A 178 -19.04 12.64 14.96
C ALA A 178 -18.93 13.95 14.13
N LEU A 179 -18.63 13.82 12.83
CA LEU A 179 -18.55 14.95 11.90
C LEU A 179 -19.88 15.26 11.18
N GLY A 180 -20.92 14.45 11.40
CA GLY A 180 -22.22 14.60 10.74
C GLY A 180 -22.16 14.32 9.22
N LEU A 181 -21.24 13.48 8.78
CA LEU A 181 -20.99 13.17 7.35
C LEU A 181 -21.58 11.83 6.91
N ASN A 182 -22.64 11.37 7.57
CA ASN A 182 -23.25 10.04 7.35
C ASN A 182 -24.14 9.93 6.12
N ASP A 183 -24.42 11.00 5.40
CA ASP A 183 -25.42 11.06 4.34
C ASP A 183 -24.82 11.20 2.92
N TYR A 184 -23.68 10.51 2.62
CA TYR A 184 -23.15 10.49 1.26
C TYR A 184 -22.89 9.07 0.74
#